data_ec4013cbb82d0c16b597b8263347f6a6
#
_entry.id   ec4013cbb82d0c16b597b8263347f6a6
#
_cell.length_a   1.000
_cell.length_b   1.000
_cell.length_c   1.000
_cell.angle_alpha   90.00
_cell.angle_beta   90.00
_cell.angle_gamma   90.00
#
_symmetry.space_group_name_H-M   'P 1'
#
loop_
_entity.id
_entity.type
_entity.pdbx_description
1 polymer ?
#
loop_
_entity_poly.entity_id
_entity_poly.type
_entity_poly.pdbx_seq_one_letter_code
_entity_poly.pdbx_strand_id
1 'polypeptide(L)'
;MDTKVALFFLLDSRKAVMPQNYGMQLSVPKVAPLFDSLNTSSRFAKMNFPDSTVYGFSYFNKPFKTEMLVVLRDLRHGGRKALEAQSSAQLAKLLKVDEAFYYDAYVHQVLWMPRGLQKQEFLSNLTMATGEGEPNLEGVTRKYLSDSWVMNYRRGYIFGGKSETDFCRSLALYGLGMAYHRQLSMITDRLAQAAELGGDQLSGAKLDAYRFSSNFLFDNPVRPAHNDIADIYQHIAQGLSLDQVESQFRKKLNDLSQLVKIKQSREQIAGGWTERFMSERRNTADGATSQVESKSSKKDAGNHTWVWVLGTLVVLVAAGYFTLPEEQLAALQGWFK
;
A
#
# COMPACT_ATOMS: atom_id res chain seq x y z
N MET A 1 -19.51 -27.02 18.93
CA MET A 1 -18.24 -26.42 18.47
C MET A 1 -18.17 -25.05 19.08
N ASP A 2 -17.10 -24.77 19.79
CA ASP A 2 -16.98 -23.50 20.52
C ASP A 2 -16.52 -22.38 19.60
N THR A 3 -16.92 -21.15 19.93
CA THR A 3 -16.45 -19.95 19.21
C THR A 3 -14.98 -19.72 19.51
N LYS A 4 -14.18 -19.53 18.47
CA LYS A 4 -12.77 -19.23 18.61
C LYS A 4 -12.43 -17.87 18.01
N VAL A 5 -11.40 -17.26 18.52
CA VAL A 5 -10.86 -15.98 18.01
C VAL A 5 -9.42 -16.17 17.56
N ALA A 6 -9.13 -15.74 16.35
CA ALA A 6 -7.78 -15.65 15.79
C ALA A 6 -7.33 -14.20 15.85
N LEU A 7 -6.24 -13.93 16.56
CA LEU A 7 -5.64 -12.62 16.74
C LEU A 7 -4.39 -12.49 15.87
N PHE A 8 -4.34 -11.47 15.03
CA PHE A 8 -3.28 -11.25 14.04
C PHE A 8 -2.26 -10.24 14.55
N PHE A 9 -1.02 -10.68 14.67
CA PHE A 9 0.13 -9.86 15.07
C PHE A 9 1.08 -9.70 13.88
N LEU A 10 1.04 -8.53 13.27
CA LEU A 10 1.92 -8.18 12.15
C LEU A 10 3.32 -7.86 12.67
N LEU A 11 4.32 -8.65 12.31
CA LEU A 11 5.67 -8.54 12.86
C LEU A 11 6.41 -7.31 12.33
N ASP A 12 7.07 -6.57 13.23
CA ASP A 12 8.10 -5.61 12.86
C ASP A 12 9.41 -6.37 12.58
N SER A 13 9.77 -6.49 11.31
CA SER A 13 10.95 -7.25 10.89
C SER A 13 12.28 -6.71 11.45
N ARG A 14 12.28 -5.50 12.01
CA ARG A 14 13.44 -4.91 12.71
C ARG A 14 13.59 -5.43 14.14
N LYS A 15 12.49 -5.89 14.74
CA LYS A 15 12.42 -6.31 16.13
C LYS A 15 12.28 -7.81 16.28
N ALA A 16 11.58 -8.45 15.37
CA ALA A 16 11.31 -9.88 15.43
C ALA A 16 11.27 -10.50 14.03
N VAL A 17 11.76 -11.70 13.91
CA VAL A 17 11.73 -12.51 12.70
C VAL A 17 11.00 -13.80 13.01
N MET A 18 10.16 -14.25 12.10
CA MET A 18 9.49 -15.52 12.24
C MET A 18 10.54 -16.66 12.37
N PRO A 19 10.45 -17.50 13.40
CA PRO A 19 11.44 -18.54 13.64
C PRO A 19 11.52 -19.50 12.46
N GLN A 20 12.71 -19.71 11.93
CA GLN A 20 12.93 -20.58 10.76
C GLN A 20 12.85 -22.08 11.09
N ASN A 21 13.09 -22.44 12.37
CA ASN A 21 13.32 -23.82 12.81
C ASN A 21 12.17 -24.41 13.66
N TYR A 22 11.03 -23.77 13.74
CA TYR A 22 9.88 -24.44 14.35
C TYR A 22 9.37 -25.49 13.37
N GLY A 23 9.86 -26.71 13.54
CA GLY A 23 9.77 -27.90 12.72
C GLY A 23 8.38 -28.43 12.37
N MET A 24 7.51 -27.51 12.02
CA MET A 24 6.23 -27.81 11.42
C MET A 24 6.08 -26.91 10.18
N GLN A 25 6.62 -27.39 9.07
CA GLN A 25 5.96 -27.03 7.82
C GLN A 25 4.50 -27.42 7.99
N LEU A 26 3.63 -26.42 8.05
CA LEU A 26 2.28 -26.66 7.65
C LEU A 26 2.36 -27.08 6.20
N SER A 27 2.39 -28.38 5.98
CA SER A 27 1.53 -28.83 4.93
C SER A 27 0.10 -28.47 5.34
N VAL A 28 -0.26 -27.18 5.27
CA VAL A 28 -1.65 -26.84 4.97
C VAL A 28 -1.78 -27.28 3.53
N PRO A 29 -2.10 -28.58 3.28
CA PRO A 29 -1.95 -29.18 1.96
C PRO A 29 -2.88 -28.51 0.95
N LYS A 30 -3.60 -27.46 1.35
CA LYS A 30 -4.69 -26.86 0.59
C LYS A 30 -4.69 -25.32 0.64
N VAL A 31 -3.72 -24.65 1.28
CA VAL A 31 -3.61 -23.18 1.25
C VAL A 31 -2.67 -22.73 0.13
N ALA A 32 -1.54 -23.36 -0.05
CA ALA A 32 -0.61 -23.04 -1.13
C ALA A 32 -1.25 -23.10 -2.53
N PRO A 33 -2.10 -24.11 -2.86
CA PRO A 33 -2.81 -24.13 -4.14
C PRO A 33 -3.83 -23.00 -4.34
N LEU A 34 -4.17 -22.23 -3.31
CA LEU A 34 -5.09 -21.11 -3.45
C LEU A 34 -4.49 -19.94 -4.24
N PHE A 35 -3.17 -19.81 -4.22
CA PHE A 35 -2.46 -18.66 -4.77
C PHE A 35 -1.62 -19.08 -5.97
N ASP A 36 -2.09 -18.82 -7.18
CA ASP A 36 -1.36 -19.17 -8.40
C ASP A 36 0.00 -18.48 -8.48
N SER A 37 0.00 -17.17 -8.36
CA SER A 37 1.17 -16.34 -8.58
C SER A 37 1.97 -16.07 -7.32
N LEU A 38 1.37 -16.24 -6.13
CA LEU A 38 1.99 -16.00 -4.83
C LEU A 38 2.51 -17.27 -4.16
N ASN A 39 2.32 -18.44 -4.78
CA ASN A 39 2.64 -19.73 -4.19
C ASN A 39 4.12 -19.86 -3.79
N THR A 40 5.04 -19.37 -4.62
CA THR A 40 6.48 -19.43 -4.37
C THR A 40 6.96 -18.40 -3.34
N SER A 41 6.19 -17.34 -3.11
CA SER A 41 6.53 -16.23 -2.21
C SER A 41 5.81 -16.31 -0.86
N SER A 42 4.90 -17.28 -0.68
CA SER A 42 4.13 -17.42 0.57
C SER A 42 4.57 -18.65 1.34
N ARG A 43 4.68 -18.50 2.66
CA ARG A 43 5.02 -19.59 3.57
C ARG A 43 4.06 -19.61 4.75
N PHE A 44 3.72 -20.80 5.19
CA PHE A 44 2.77 -21.01 6.27
C PHE A 44 3.33 -21.99 7.28
N ALA A 45 3.15 -21.72 8.57
CA ALA A 45 3.59 -22.59 9.67
C ALA A 45 2.46 -22.71 10.72
N LYS A 46 2.37 -23.87 11.41
CA LYS A 46 1.39 -24.12 12.49
C LYS A 46 2.09 -24.73 13.70
N MET A 47 1.80 -24.24 14.87
CA MET A 47 2.26 -24.77 16.14
C MET A 47 1.06 -24.95 17.07
N ASN A 48 0.94 -26.11 17.67
CA ASN A 48 -0.12 -26.38 18.66
C ASN A 48 0.46 -26.23 20.07
N PHE A 49 -0.28 -25.51 20.90
CA PHE A 49 -0.05 -25.36 22.32
C PHE A 49 -1.27 -25.90 23.08
N PRO A 50 -1.19 -26.16 24.38
CA PRO A 50 -2.31 -26.69 25.16
C PRO A 50 -3.59 -25.86 25.03
N ASP A 51 -3.47 -24.52 25.08
CA ASP A 51 -4.62 -23.61 25.12
C ASP A 51 -4.76 -22.77 23.83
N SER A 52 -3.95 -23.02 22.80
CA SER A 52 -3.96 -22.21 21.59
C SER A 52 -3.30 -22.93 20.42
N THR A 53 -3.59 -22.42 19.24
CA THR A 53 -2.84 -22.76 18.02
C THR A 53 -2.22 -21.48 17.45
N VAL A 54 -0.94 -21.51 17.14
CA VAL A 54 -0.23 -20.40 16.53
C VAL A 54 0.03 -20.72 15.07
N TYR A 55 -0.41 -19.83 14.17
CA TYR A 55 -0.09 -19.88 12.75
C TYR A 55 0.93 -18.80 12.42
N GLY A 56 1.93 -19.13 11.62
CA GLY A 56 2.88 -18.18 11.05
C GLY A 56 2.60 -18.00 9.57
N PHE A 57 2.37 -16.80 9.12
CA PHE A 57 2.16 -16.46 7.71
C PHE A 57 3.26 -15.52 7.24
N SER A 58 3.82 -15.81 6.07
CA SER A 58 4.76 -14.94 5.38
C SER A 58 4.31 -14.78 3.95
N TYR A 59 4.16 -13.56 3.50
CA TYR A 59 3.76 -13.19 2.16
C TYR A 59 4.86 -12.35 1.52
N PHE A 60 4.96 -12.45 0.20
CA PHE A 60 5.90 -11.76 -0.66
C PHE A 60 7.37 -12.12 -0.36
N ASN A 61 8.25 -11.83 -1.31
CA ASN A 61 9.69 -11.97 -1.16
C ASN A 61 10.33 -10.63 -0.76
N LYS A 62 11.57 -10.68 -0.28
CA LYS A 62 12.35 -9.45 -0.03
C LYS A 62 12.40 -8.58 -1.30
N PRO A 63 12.31 -7.24 -1.19
CA PRO A 63 12.28 -6.47 0.05
C PRO A 63 10.89 -6.31 0.69
N PHE A 64 9.83 -6.85 0.08
CA PHE A 64 8.43 -6.63 0.46
C PHE A 64 7.87 -7.67 1.44
N LYS A 65 8.73 -8.51 1.97
CA LYS A 65 8.32 -9.61 2.86
C LYS A 65 7.48 -9.09 4.02
N THR A 66 6.28 -9.64 4.18
CA THR A 66 5.37 -9.35 5.30
C THR A 66 5.15 -10.62 6.09
N GLU A 67 5.49 -10.60 7.37
CA GLU A 67 5.34 -11.72 8.29
C GLU A 67 4.32 -11.39 9.37
N MET A 68 3.51 -12.38 9.73
CA MET A 68 2.55 -12.26 10.82
C MET A 68 2.39 -13.56 11.58
N LEU A 69 2.11 -13.47 12.85
CA LEU A 69 1.71 -14.57 13.72
C LEU A 69 0.23 -14.42 14.07
N VAL A 70 -0.49 -15.53 13.99
CA VAL A 70 -1.92 -15.58 14.28
C VAL A 70 -2.14 -16.56 15.40
N VAL A 71 -2.67 -16.09 16.52
CA VAL A 71 -2.96 -16.93 17.67
C VAL A 71 -4.44 -17.23 17.73
N LEU A 72 -4.80 -18.49 17.56
CA LEU A 72 -6.16 -19.00 17.66
C LEU A 72 -6.41 -19.47 19.11
N ARG A 73 -7.41 -18.89 19.76
CA ARG A 73 -7.86 -19.26 21.11
C ARG A 73 -9.36 -19.48 21.17
N ASP A 74 -9.78 -20.26 22.15
CA ASP A 74 -11.19 -20.38 22.51
C ASP A 74 -11.65 -19.08 23.22
N LEU A 75 -12.80 -18.56 22.80
CA LEU A 75 -13.37 -17.33 23.37
C LEU A 75 -13.77 -17.50 24.84
N ARG A 76 -14.00 -18.72 25.32
CA ARG A 76 -14.30 -19.00 26.73
C ARG A 76 -13.16 -18.68 27.69
N HIS A 77 -11.93 -18.57 27.22
CA HIS A 77 -10.76 -18.25 28.05
C HIS A 77 -10.67 -16.76 28.44
N GLY A 78 -11.55 -15.92 27.95
CA GLY A 78 -11.63 -14.51 28.34
C GLY A 78 -12.10 -13.59 27.22
N GLY A 79 -12.39 -12.33 27.58
CA GLY A 79 -12.72 -11.31 26.60
C GLY A 79 -11.48 -10.84 25.83
N ARG A 80 -11.70 -10.04 24.76
CA ARG A 80 -10.69 -9.57 23.81
C ARG A 80 -9.36 -9.13 24.45
N LYS A 81 -9.41 -8.20 25.41
CA LYS A 81 -8.19 -7.64 26.03
C LYS A 81 -7.36 -8.71 26.76
N ALA A 82 -8.02 -9.65 27.44
CA ALA A 82 -7.34 -10.73 28.14
C ALA A 82 -6.68 -11.70 27.14
N LEU A 83 -7.39 -12.09 26.07
CA LEU A 83 -6.88 -12.97 25.04
C LEU A 83 -5.74 -12.32 24.25
N GLU A 84 -5.81 -11.02 24.00
CA GLU A 84 -4.75 -10.25 23.34
C GLU A 84 -3.48 -10.21 24.20
N ALA A 85 -3.61 -9.87 25.51
CA ALA A 85 -2.49 -9.85 26.43
C ALA A 85 -1.84 -11.22 26.60
N GLN A 86 -2.62 -12.29 26.76
CA GLN A 86 -2.12 -13.66 26.84
C GLN A 86 -1.40 -14.09 25.55
N SER A 87 -1.95 -13.74 24.40
CA SER A 87 -1.38 -14.09 23.11
C SER A 87 -0.09 -13.32 22.84
N SER A 88 -0.06 -12.02 23.16
CA SER A 88 1.15 -11.21 23.06
C SER A 88 2.27 -11.76 23.96
N ALA A 89 1.98 -12.07 25.22
CA ALA A 89 2.96 -12.67 26.15
C ALA A 89 3.47 -14.04 25.67
N GLN A 90 2.59 -14.87 25.10
CA GLN A 90 2.97 -16.16 24.53
C GLN A 90 3.92 -15.98 23.33
N LEU A 91 3.60 -15.05 22.43
CA LEU A 91 4.41 -14.79 21.25
C LEU A 91 5.74 -14.13 21.63
N ALA A 92 5.79 -13.23 22.60
CA ALA A 92 7.04 -12.66 23.11
C ALA A 92 8.01 -13.74 23.60
N LYS A 93 7.51 -14.71 24.37
CA LYS A 93 8.30 -15.88 24.79
C LYS A 93 8.77 -16.72 23.60
N LEU A 94 7.88 -16.95 22.63
CA LEU A 94 8.19 -17.72 21.42
C LEU A 94 9.29 -17.07 20.59
N LEU A 95 9.21 -15.76 20.42
CA LEU A 95 10.14 -14.95 19.64
C LEU A 95 11.39 -14.56 20.41
N LYS A 96 11.42 -14.79 21.73
CA LYS A 96 12.48 -14.36 22.65
C LYS A 96 12.73 -12.85 22.61
N VAL A 97 11.64 -12.07 22.65
CA VAL A 97 11.66 -10.60 22.66
C VAL A 97 10.94 -10.09 23.89
N ASP A 98 11.41 -8.98 24.45
CA ASP A 98 10.90 -8.44 25.71
C ASP A 98 9.81 -7.39 25.50
N GLU A 99 9.70 -6.77 24.33
CA GLU A 99 8.80 -5.67 24.05
C GLU A 99 8.05 -5.81 22.72
N ALA A 100 7.15 -4.85 22.45
CA ALA A 100 6.30 -4.81 21.27
C ALA A 100 7.03 -5.15 19.97
N PHE A 101 6.76 -6.34 19.47
CA PHE A 101 7.37 -6.95 18.30
C PHE A 101 6.49 -6.83 17.04
N TYR A 102 5.35 -6.17 17.16
CA TYR A 102 4.39 -5.97 16.08
C TYR A 102 4.09 -4.50 15.86
N TYR A 103 3.64 -4.18 14.64
CA TYR A 103 3.50 -2.81 14.18
C TYR A 103 2.25 -2.08 14.67
N ASP A 104 1.17 -2.80 14.94
CA ASP A 104 -0.13 -2.17 15.14
C ASP A 104 -0.53 -2.05 16.60
N ALA A 105 -1.02 -0.87 16.96
CA ALA A 105 -1.77 -0.66 18.19
C ALA A 105 -3.11 -1.44 18.20
N TYR A 106 -3.52 -1.99 17.03
CA TYR A 106 -4.73 -2.77 16.86
C TYR A 106 -4.41 -4.16 16.35
N VAL A 107 -4.63 -5.15 17.16
CA VAL A 107 -4.63 -6.54 16.77
C VAL A 107 -5.92 -6.82 16.01
N HIS A 108 -5.79 -7.15 14.73
CA HIS A 108 -6.92 -7.61 13.93
C HIS A 108 -7.43 -8.95 14.41
N GLN A 109 -8.72 -9.20 14.23
CA GLN A 109 -9.32 -10.45 14.69
C GLN A 109 -10.18 -11.11 13.63
N VAL A 110 -10.13 -12.45 13.60
CA VAL A 110 -11.06 -13.29 12.83
C VAL A 110 -11.76 -14.23 13.80
N LEU A 111 -13.07 -14.20 13.78
CA LEU A 111 -13.89 -15.07 14.62
C LEU A 111 -14.28 -16.32 13.85
N TRP A 112 -14.15 -17.46 14.46
CA TRP A 112 -14.70 -18.72 13.98
C TRP A 112 -15.91 -19.11 14.82
N MET A 113 -17.08 -19.07 14.21
CA MET A 113 -18.34 -19.37 14.86
C MET A 113 -19.01 -20.64 14.29
N PRO A 114 -19.74 -21.42 15.09
CA PRO A 114 -20.60 -22.48 14.57
C PRO A 114 -21.64 -21.93 13.58
N ARG A 115 -21.98 -22.71 12.56
CA ARG A 115 -22.91 -22.26 11.51
C ARG A 115 -24.31 -21.92 12.01
N GLY A 116 -24.81 -22.64 12.99
CA GLY A 116 -26.21 -22.59 13.46
C GLY A 116 -26.41 -21.88 14.78
N LEU A 117 -25.57 -20.89 15.16
CA LEU A 117 -25.75 -20.13 16.40
C LEU A 117 -27.06 -19.36 16.40
N GLN A 118 -27.75 -19.38 17.54
CA GLN A 118 -28.89 -18.51 17.79
C GLN A 118 -28.45 -17.05 17.81
N LYS A 119 -29.36 -16.12 17.48
CA LYS A 119 -29.05 -14.68 17.41
C LYS A 119 -28.46 -14.14 18.71
N GLN A 120 -29.00 -14.53 19.85
CA GLN A 120 -28.56 -14.07 21.17
C GLN A 120 -27.13 -14.57 21.48
N GLU A 121 -26.84 -15.84 21.22
CA GLU A 121 -25.51 -16.43 21.40
C GLU A 121 -24.48 -15.81 20.45
N PHE A 122 -24.88 -15.57 19.19
CA PHE A 122 -24.05 -14.87 18.23
C PHE A 122 -23.67 -13.47 18.71
N LEU A 123 -24.62 -12.67 19.20
CA LEU A 123 -24.39 -11.32 19.73
C LEU A 123 -23.50 -11.36 20.98
N SER A 124 -23.77 -12.30 21.90
CA SER A 124 -22.93 -12.48 23.10
C SER A 124 -21.47 -12.78 22.77
N ASN A 125 -21.24 -13.73 21.85
CA ASN A 125 -19.90 -14.08 21.39
C ASN A 125 -19.20 -12.89 20.71
N LEU A 126 -19.95 -12.12 19.94
CA LEU A 126 -19.43 -10.94 19.25
C LEU A 126 -19.04 -9.85 20.27
N THR A 127 -19.86 -9.59 21.26
CA THR A 127 -19.57 -8.67 22.38
C THR A 127 -18.30 -9.09 23.13
N MET A 128 -18.16 -10.37 23.46
CA MET A 128 -16.96 -10.87 24.15
C MET A 128 -15.71 -10.69 23.29
N ALA A 129 -15.80 -11.02 22.00
CA ALA A 129 -14.67 -10.98 21.09
C ALA A 129 -14.23 -9.54 20.76
N THR A 130 -15.16 -8.61 20.67
CA THR A 130 -14.84 -7.21 20.36
C THR A 130 -14.49 -6.38 21.59
N GLY A 131 -14.97 -6.80 22.75
CA GLY A 131 -14.87 -6.05 24.02
C GLY A 131 -15.70 -4.77 24.00
N GLU A 132 -16.68 -4.68 23.11
CA GLU A 132 -17.60 -3.57 22.98
C GLU A 132 -18.92 -3.89 23.65
N GLY A 133 -19.74 -2.88 23.90
CA GLY A 133 -21.10 -3.06 24.37
C GLY A 133 -21.98 -3.80 23.36
N GLU A 134 -23.22 -3.39 23.20
CA GLU A 134 -24.12 -4.03 22.24
C GLU A 134 -23.61 -3.85 20.79
N PRO A 135 -23.38 -4.97 20.04
CA PRO A 135 -22.85 -4.90 18.71
C PRO A 135 -23.87 -4.27 17.73
N ASN A 136 -23.49 -3.19 17.08
CA ASN A 136 -24.31 -2.66 15.99
C ASN A 136 -24.05 -3.45 14.69
N LEU A 137 -25.05 -4.13 14.22
CA LEU A 137 -25.05 -4.90 12.96
C LEU A 137 -25.73 -4.17 11.80
N GLU A 138 -26.08 -2.90 11.98
CA GLU A 138 -26.69 -2.10 10.92
C GLU A 138 -25.74 -1.97 9.73
N GLY A 139 -26.23 -2.26 8.53
CA GLY A 139 -25.41 -2.25 7.30
C GLY A 139 -24.43 -3.42 7.15
N VAL A 140 -24.33 -4.33 8.13
CA VAL A 140 -23.47 -5.51 8.04
C VAL A 140 -24.17 -6.63 7.29
N THR A 141 -23.58 -7.08 6.19
CA THR A 141 -24.13 -8.15 5.35
C THR A 141 -23.37 -9.46 5.56
N ARG A 142 -24.10 -10.56 5.58
CA ARG A 142 -23.53 -11.92 5.53
C ARG A 142 -23.52 -12.40 4.10
N LYS A 143 -22.36 -12.89 3.65
CA LYS A 143 -22.27 -13.64 2.40
C LYS A 143 -22.35 -15.12 2.71
N TYR A 144 -23.37 -15.77 2.17
CA TYR A 144 -23.57 -17.22 2.32
C TYR A 144 -22.85 -17.96 1.19
N LEU A 145 -22.17 -19.01 1.56
CA LEU A 145 -21.48 -19.97 0.70
C LEU A 145 -22.17 -21.33 0.86
N SER A 146 -21.72 -22.37 0.14
CA SER A 146 -22.34 -23.69 0.18
C SER A 146 -22.46 -24.25 1.61
N ASP A 147 -21.38 -24.28 2.37
CA ASP A 147 -21.32 -24.86 3.72
C ASP A 147 -20.88 -23.89 4.82
N SER A 148 -20.69 -22.63 4.49
CA SER A 148 -20.23 -21.60 5.40
C SER A 148 -20.88 -20.26 5.10
N TRP A 149 -20.62 -19.29 5.94
CA TRP A 149 -20.93 -17.89 5.69
C TRP A 149 -19.80 -17.01 6.21
N VAL A 150 -19.71 -15.81 5.67
CA VAL A 150 -18.68 -14.84 6.03
C VAL A 150 -19.31 -13.47 6.22
N MET A 151 -18.68 -12.67 7.08
CA MET A 151 -19.15 -11.34 7.42
C MET A 151 -17.98 -10.45 7.80
N ASN A 152 -17.90 -9.27 7.21
CA ASN A 152 -17.02 -8.23 7.70
C ASN A 152 -17.68 -7.55 8.89
N TYR A 153 -16.91 -7.32 9.95
CA TYR A 153 -17.38 -6.59 11.11
C TYR A 153 -16.30 -5.67 11.63
N ARG A 154 -16.47 -4.36 11.43
CA ARG A 154 -15.49 -3.34 11.80
C ARG A 154 -14.09 -3.65 11.27
N ARG A 155 -13.11 -3.80 12.18
CA ARG A 155 -11.71 -4.15 11.86
C ARG A 155 -11.46 -5.64 11.97
N GLY A 156 -12.43 -6.43 11.65
CA GLY A 156 -12.36 -7.88 11.76
C GLY A 156 -13.22 -8.59 10.74
N TYR A 157 -13.22 -9.89 10.84
CA TYR A 157 -13.88 -10.80 9.93
C TYR A 157 -14.48 -11.95 10.74
N ILE A 158 -15.64 -12.42 10.33
CA ILE A 158 -16.30 -13.55 10.97
C ILE A 158 -16.51 -14.64 9.93
N PHE A 159 -16.08 -15.83 10.28
CA PHE A 159 -16.29 -17.05 9.53
C PHE A 159 -17.27 -17.97 10.28
N GLY A 160 -18.38 -18.29 9.66
CA GLY A 160 -19.35 -19.24 10.18
C GLY A 160 -19.29 -20.55 9.40
N GLY A 161 -18.85 -21.62 10.05
CA GLY A 161 -18.71 -22.92 9.38
C GLY A 161 -18.18 -24.00 10.31
N LYS A 162 -18.20 -25.25 9.82
CA LYS A 162 -17.74 -26.42 10.58
C LYS A 162 -16.33 -26.86 10.19
N SER A 163 -15.87 -26.49 8.99
CA SER A 163 -14.59 -26.94 8.43
C SER A 163 -13.41 -26.14 8.97
N GLU A 164 -12.50 -26.77 9.70
CA GLU A 164 -11.24 -26.16 10.12
C GLU A 164 -10.38 -25.81 8.91
N THR A 165 -10.41 -26.61 7.86
CA THR A 165 -9.66 -26.36 6.63
C THR A 165 -10.10 -25.05 5.97
N ASP A 166 -11.41 -24.80 5.86
CA ASP A 166 -11.94 -23.60 5.23
C ASP A 166 -11.73 -22.38 6.11
N PHE A 167 -11.79 -22.56 7.42
CA PHE A 167 -11.39 -21.51 8.37
C PHE A 167 -9.90 -21.16 8.21
N CYS A 168 -8.99 -22.14 8.16
CA CYS A 168 -7.56 -21.89 7.93
C CYS A 168 -7.30 -21.19 6.59
N ARG A 169 -8.05 -21.54 5.55
CA ARG A 169 -7.99 -20.83 4.25
C ARG A 169 -8.43 -19.38 4.40
N SER A 170 -9.53 -19.13 5.09
CA SER A 170 -10.00 -17.76 5.34
C SER A 170 -9.01 -16.94 6.17
N LEU A 171 -8.32 -17.55 7.15
CA LEU A 171 -7.21 -16.89 7.87
C LEU A 171 -6.07 -16.49 6.93
N ALA A 172 -5.67 -17.38 6.04
CA ALA A 172 -4.60 -17.08 5.07
C ALA A 172 -5.02 -15.97 4.09
N LEU A 173 -6.26 -15.96 3.64
CA LEU A 173 -6.79 -14.88 2.79
C LEU A 173 -6.87 -13.54 3.51
N TYR A 174 -7.31 -13.55 4.77
CA TYR A 174 -7.34 -12.35 5.59
C TYR A 174 -5.92 -11.81 5.83
N GLY A 175 -4.98 -12.69 6.14
CA GLY A 175 -3.57 -12.34 6.28
C GLY A 175 -2.98 -11.76 4.98
N LEU A 176 -3.33 -12.31 3.82
CA LEU A 176 -2.92 -11.75 2.53
C LEU A 176 -3.48 -10.34 2.33
N GLY A 177 -4.76 -10.13 2.62
CA GLY A 177 -5.37 -8.80 2.56
C GLY A 177 -4.65 -7.79 3.44
N MET A 178 -4.32 -8.15 4.69
CA MET A 178 -3.52 -7.33 5.60
C MET A 178 -2.11 -7.06 5.04
N ALA A 179 -1.48 -8.06 4.43
CA ALA A 179 -0.16 -7.91 3.84
C ALA A 179 -0.17 -6.92 2.66
N TYR A 180 -1.18 -6.99 1.79
CA TYR A 180 -1.39 -6.00 0.73
C TYR A 180 -1.61 -4.60 1.31
N HIS A 181 -2.55 -4.46 2.23
CA HIS A 181 -2.85 -3.17 2.86
C HIS A 181 -1.57 -2.55 3.43
N ARG A 182 -0.77 -3.32 4.16
CA ARG A 182 0.49 -2.87 4.75
C ARG A 182 1.50 -2.43 3.69
N GLN A 183 1.75 -3.25 2.68
CA GLN A 183 2.75 -2.95 1.66
C GLN A 183 2.36 -1.76 0.79
N LEU A 184 1.13 -1.69 0.36
CA LEU A 184 0.62 -0.56 -0.42
C LEU A 184 0.72 0.74 0.36
N SER A 185 0.32 0.75 1.64
CA SER A 185 0.45 1.93 2.51
C SER A 185 1.92 2.34 2.67
N MET A 186 2.81 1.40 3.01
CA MET A 186 4.24 1.68 3.18
C MET A 186 4.90 2.23 1.91
N ILE A 187 4.58 1.67 0.75
CA ILE A 187 5.14 2.13 -0.53
C ILE A 187 4.59 3.52 -0.85
N THR A 188 3.30 3.76 -0.61
CA THR A 188 2.66 5.07 -0.81
C THR A 188 3.30 6.14 0.06
N ASP A 189 3.56 5.84 1.33
CA ASP A 189 4.25 6.76 2.26
C ASP A 189 5.69 7.04 1.80
N ARG A 190 6.43 6.00 1.38
CA ARG A 190 7.79 6.17 0.82
C ARG A 190 7.79 7.02 -0.45
N LEU A 191 6.83 6.81 -1.33
CA LEU A 191 6.67 7.64 -2.53
C LEU A 191 6.40 9.10 -2.16
N ALA A 192 5.56 9.36 -1.14
CA ALA A 192 5.28 10.70 -0.66
C ALA A 192 6.55 11.38 -0.11
N GLN A 193 7.29 10.71 0.77
CA GLN A 193 8.55 11.21 1.33
C GLN A 193 9.61 11.44 0.24
N ALA A 194 9.76 10.49 -0.67
CA ALA A 194 10.72 10.59 -1.76
C ALA A 194 10.39 11.72 -2.76
N ALA A 195 9.13 12.08 -2.90
CA ALA A 195 8.70 13.22 -3.71
C ALA A 195 9.25 14.56 -3.20
N GLU A 196 9.33 14.71 -1.87
CA GLU A 196 9.87 15.91 -1.23
C GLU A 196 11.40 15.99 -1.38
N LEU A 197 12.09 14.85 -1.29
CA LEU A 197 13.55 14.76 -1.34
C LEU A 197 14.09 14.79 -2.79
N GLY A 198 13.33 14.26 -3.74
CA GLY A 198 13.70 14.25 -5.18
C GLY A 198 14.86 13.30 -5.51
N GLY A 199 15.40 13.46 -6.74
CA GLY A 199 16.62 12.77 -7.18
C GLY A 199 16.55 11.23 -7.14
N ASP A 200 17.64 10.62 -6.67
CA ASP A 200 17.80 9.16 -6.64
C ASP A 200 16.82 8.48 -5.68
N GLN A 201 16.42 9.15 -4.61
CA GLN A 201 15.44 8.60 -3.66
C GLN A 201 14.08 8.42 -4.30
N LEU A 202 13.64 9.38 -5.11
CA LEU A 202 12.38 9.27 -5.85
C LEU A 202 12.46 8.16 -6.91
N SER A 203 13.59 8.04 -7.59
CA SER A 203 13.82 6.99 -8.60
C SER A 203 13.80 5.60 -7.95
N GLY A 204 14.45 5.43 -6.80
CA GLY A 204 14.45 4.20 -6.01
C GLY A 204 13.05 3.82 -5.51
N ALA A 205 12.33 4.78 -4.92
CA ALA A 205 10.96 4.53 -4.43
C ALA A 205 10.00 4.15 -5.56
N LYS A 206 10.11 4.78 -6.73
CA LYS A 206 9.33 4.41 -7.93
C LYS A 206 9.66 3.00 -8.41
N LEU A 207 10.94 2.64 -8.46
CA LEU A 207 11.37 1.31 -8.87
C LEU A 207 10.80 0.23 -7.93
N ASP A 208 10.81 0.47 -6.62
CA ASP A 208 10.20 -0.44 -5.65
C ASP A 208 8.68 -0.54 -5.86
N ALA A 209 7.99 0.57 -6.11
CA ALA A 209 6.57 0.57 -6.40
C ALA A 209 6.23 -0.25 -7.66
N TYR A 210 6.99 -0.09 -8.74
CA TYR A 210 6.81 -0.87 -9.97
C TYR A 210 7.14 -2.35 -9.76
N ARG A 211 8.20 -2.68 -9.01
CA ARG A 211 8.55 -4.07 -8.66
C ARG A 211 7.45 -4.74 -7.87
N PHE A 212 6.89 -4.05 -6.86
CA PHE A 212 5.78 -4.59 -6.10
C PHE A 212 4.55 -4.81 -6.97
N SER A 213 4.18 -3.81 -7.76
CA SER A 213 3.02 -3.89 -8.65
C SER A 213 3.14 -5.03 -9.65
N SER A 214 4.30 -5.18 -10.31
CA SER A 214 4.52 -6.21 -11.33
C SER A 214 4.58 -7.62 -10.78
N ASN A 215 5.12 -7.80 -9.57
CA ASN A 215 5.39 -9.13 -9.04
C ASN A 215 4.30 -9.66 -8.11
N PHE A 216 3.55 -8.77 -7.46
CA PHE A 216 2.67 -9.18 -6.35
C PHE A 216 1.27 -8.61 -6.43
N LEU A 217 1.01 -7.54 -7.18
CA LEU A 217 -0.31 -6.94 -7.25
C LEU A 217 -1.13 -7.60 -8.36
N PHE A 218 -2.08 -8.41 -7.97
CA PHE A 218 -2.99 -9.13 -8.86
C PHE A 218 -4.43 -8.72 -8.54
N ASP A 219 -5.23 -8.50 -9.55
CA ASP A 219 -6.66 -8.18 -9.40
C ASP A 219 -7.41 -9.31 -8.66
N ASN A 220 -7.01 -10.54 -8.92
CA ASN A 220 -7.48 -11.69 -8.14
C ASN A 220 -6.31 -12.64 -7.86
N PRO A 221 -5.74 -12.63 -6.64
CA PRO A 221 -4.63 -13.51 -6.29
C PRO A 221 -5.07 -14.96 -6.05
N VAL A 222 -6.37 -15.25 -6.09
CA VAL A 222 -6.95 -16.56 -5.82
C VAL A 222 -7.28 -17.27 -7.12
N ARG A 223 -7.00 -18.57 -7.18
CA ARG A 223 -7.29 -19.39 -8.36
C ARG A 223 -8.77 -19.39 -8.71
N PRO A 224 -9.15 -19.15 -9.98
CA PRO A 224 -10.54 -19.15 -10.41
C PRO A 224 -11.27 -20.49 -10.20
N ALA A 225 -10.53 -21.60 -10.10
CA ALA A 225 -11.12 -22.94 -9.86
C ALA A 225 -11.80 -23.08 -8.48
N HIS A 226 -11.65 -22.09 -7.60
CA HIS A 226 -12.20 -22.06 -6.25
C HIS A 226 -13.13 -20.85 -6.06
N ASN A 227 -14.28 -20.83 -6.73
CA ASN A 227 -15.22 -19.69 -6.71
C ASN A 227 -15.56 -19.22 -5.29
N ASP A 228 -15.89 -20.13 -4.37
CA ASP A 228 -16.22 -19.79 -2.99
C ASP A 228 -15.05 -19.07 -2.28
N ILE A 229 -13.83 -19.48 -2.58
CA ILE A 229 -12.61 -18.88 -1.98
C ILE A 229 -12.32 -17.51 -2.58
N ALA A 230 -12.51 -17.35 -3.89
CA ALA A 230 -12.39 -16.04 -4.55
C ALA A 230 -13.42 -15.05 -3.98
N ASP A 231 -14.63 -15.52 -3.76
CA ASP A 231 -15.70 -14.76 -3.14
C ASP A 231 -15.40 -14.35 -1.69
N ILE A 232 -14.80 -15.25 -0.91
CA ILE A 232 -14.31 -14.95 0.43
C ILE A 232 -13.24 -13.85 0.37
N TYR A 233 -12.27 -13.97 -0.54
CA TYR A 233 -11.21 -12.98 -0.68
C TYR A 233 -11.78 -11.61 -1.06
N GLN A 234 -12.67 -11.53 -2.04
CA GLN A 234 -13.31 -10.26 -2.42
C GLN A 234 -14.04 -9.62 -1.24
N HIS A 235 -14.74 -10.42 -0.45
CA HIS A 235 -15.44 -9.91 0.74
C HIS A 235 -14.45 -9.38 1.79
N ILE A 236 -13.34 -10.08 2.02
CA ILE A 236 -12.24 -9.63 2.89
C ILE A 236 -11.63 -8.34 2.35
N ALA A 237 -11.34 -8.27 1.05
CA ALA A 237 -10.75 -7.10 0.40
C ALA A 237 -11.63 -5.85 0.59
N GLN A 238 -12.95 -6.00 0.44
CA GLN A 238 -13.91 -4.93 0.73
C GLN A 238 -13.86 -4.49 2.19
N GLY A 239 -13.84 -5.44 3.15
CA GLY A 239 -13.76 -5.13 4.58
C GLY A 239 -12.48 -4.43 5.00
N LEU A 240 -11.37 -4.70 4.31
CA LEU A 240 -10.08 -4.05 4.50
C LEU A 240 -9.92 -2.79 3.64
N SER A 241 -10.90 -2.43 2.83
CA SER A 241 -10.87 -1.29 1.90
C SER A 241 -9.65 -1.32 0.96
N LEU A 242 -9.27 -2.51 0.48
CA LEU A 242 -8.08 -2.69 -0.34
C LEU A 242 -8.16 -1.90 -1.64
N ASP A 243 -9.33 -1.82 -2.27
CA ASP A 243 -9.55 -1.06 -3.50
C ASP A 243 -9.21 0.43 -3.30
N GLN A 244 -9.53 1.00 -2.13
CA GLN A 244 -9.21 2.38 -1.82
C GLN A 244 -7.71 2.58 -1.66
N VAL A 245 -7.03 1.69 -0.94
CA VAL A 245 -5.58 1.75 -0.72
C VAL A 245 -4.83 1.56 -2.03
N GLU A 246 -5.27 0.63 -2.86
CA GLU A 246 -4.70 0.39 -4.20
C GLU A 246 -4.93 1.60 -5.12
N SER A 247 -6.11 2.17 -5.13
CA SER A 247 -6.43 3.37 -5.92
C SER A 247 -5.53 4.55 -5.51
N GLN A 248 -5.34 4.78 -4.21
CA GLN A 248 -4.43 5.80 -3.69
C GLN A 248 -2.99 5.56 -4.12
N PHE A 249 -2.51 4.31 -4.02
CA PHE A 249 -1.18 3.90 -4.48
C PHE A 249 -0.99 4.19 -5.98
N ARG A 250 -1.90 3.72 -6.84
CA ARG A 250 -1.85 3.91 -8.29
C ARG A 250 -1.90 5.39 -8.66
N LYS A 251 -2.77 6.17 -8.01
CA LYS A 251 -2.86 7.62 -8.20
C LYS A 251 -1.54 8.30 -7.85
N LYS A 252 -1.00 8.04 -6.65
CA LYS A 252 0.27 8.62 -6.20
C LYS A 252 1.43 8.29 -7.14
N LEU A 253 1.52 7.03 -7.59
CA LEU A 253 2.55 6.59 -8.54
C LEU A 253 2.44 7.30 -9.88
N ASN A 254 1.22 7.50 -10.38
CA ASN A 254 0.97 8.21 -11.63
C ASN A 254 1.32 9.71 -11.50
N ASP A 255 0.85 10.38 -10.45
CA ASP A 255 1.13 11.80 -10.20
C ASP A 255 2.65 12.07 -10.14
N LEU A 256 3.39 11.21 -9.42
CA LEU A 256 4.85 11.31 -9.35
C LEU A 256 5.53 11.03 -10.69
N SER A 257 4.96 10.17 -11.51
CA SER A 257 5.49 9.91 -12.85
C SER A 257 5.32 11.13 -13.76
N GLN A 258 4.23 11.85 -13.64
CA GLN A 258 3.99 13.10 -14.37
C GLN A 258 4.93 14.21 -13.89
N LEU A 259 5.12 14.38 -12.56
CA LEU A 259 6.04 15.37 -12.00
C LEU A 259 7.49 15.17 -12.49
N VAL A 260 7.96 13.93 -12.56
CA VAL A 260 9.30 13.62 -13.08
C VAL A 260 9.42 14.00 -14.55
N LYS A 261 8.41 13.70 -15.38
CA LYS A 261 8.40 14.09 -16.79
C LYS A 261 8.46 15.61 -16.97
N ILE A 262 7.68 16.36 -16.18
CA ILE A 262 7.68 17.82 -16.20
C ILE A 262 9.07 18.37 -15.82
N LYS A 263 9.69 17.81 -14.78
CA LYS A 263 11.03 18.22 -14.33
C LYS A 263 12.08 17.95 -15.40
N GLN A 264 12.08 16.75 -16.01
CA GLN A 264 12.99 16.40 -17.09
C GLN A 264 12.80 17.31 -18.33
N SER A 265 11.56 17.60 -18.70
CA SER A 265 11.27 18.53 -19.79
C SER A 265 11.79 19.93 -19.50
N ARG A 266 11.67 20.43 -18.28
CA ARG A 266 12.22 21.72 -17.88
C ARG A 266 13.76 21.74 -17.92
N GLU A 267 14.39 20.66 -17.45
CA GLU A 267 15.86 20.52 -17.48
C GLU A 267 16.38 20.44 -18.93
N GLN A 268 15.69 19.74 -19.82
CA GLN A 268 16.02 19.68 -21.24
C GLN A 268 15.88 21.05 -21.93
N ILE A 269 14.81 21.78 -21.61
CA ILE A 269 14.61 23.14 -22.12
C ILE A 269 15.74 24.05 -21.63
N ALA A 270 16.04 24.04 -20.32
CA ALA A 270 17.09 24.84 -19.71
C ALA A 270 18.48 24.48 -20.28
N GLY A 271 18.78 23.19 -20.46
CA GLY A 271 20.02 22.70 -21.10
C GLY A 271 20.15 23.13 -22.56
N GLY A 272 19.05 23.01 -23.32
CA GLY A 272 19.03 23.45 -24.73
C GLY A 272 19.21 24.96 -24.91
N TRP A 273 18.75 25.78 -23.97
CA TRP A 273 19.00 27.21 -23.95
C TRP A 273 20.46 27.53 -23.65
N THR A 274 21.08 26.88 -22.66
CA THR A 274 22.51 27.08 -22.33
C THR A 274 23.41 26.66 -23.48
N GLU A 275 23.15 25.57 -24.16
CA GLU A 275 23.93 25.16 -25.32
C GLU A 275 23.82 26.15 -26.50
N ARG A 276 22.60 26.65 -26.76
CA ARG A 276 22.41 27.69 -27.78
C ARG A 276 23.17 28.98 -27.45
N PHE A 277 23.08 29.45 -26.19
CA PHE A 277 23.82 30.63 -25.76
C PHE A 277 25.36 30.43 -25.82
N MET A 278 25.84 29.24 -25.50
CA MET A 278 27.26 28.92 -25.56
C MET A 278 27.75 28.78 -27.01
N SER A 279 26.93 28.23 -27.91
CA SER A 279 27.26 28.14 -29.35
C SER A 279 27.24 29.52 -30.02
N GLU A 280 26.29 30.40 -29.68
CA GLU A 280 26.26 31.78 -30.17
C GLU A 280 27.47 32.59 -29.69
N ARG A 281 27.90 32.42 -28.40
CA ARG A 281 29.12 33.03 -27.92
C ARG A 281 30.39 32.51 -28.58
N ARG A 282 30.48 31.22 -28.91
CA ARG A 282 31.60 30.69 -29.69
C ARG A 282 31.64 31.27 -31.09
N ASN A 283 30.51 31.29 -31.76
CA ASN A 283 30.44 31.85 -33.13
C ASN A 283 30.73 33.37 -33.17
N THR A 284 30.40 34.10 -32.10
CA THR A 284 30.78 35.53 -31.99
C THR A 284 32.27 35.73 -31.61
N ALA A 285 32.86 34.82 -30.85
CA ALA A 285 34.28 34.87 -30.51
C ALA A 285 35.18 34.49 -31.70
N ASP A 286 34.77 33.45 -32.46
CA ASP A 286 35.49 33.03 -33.70
C ASP A 286 35.31 34.02 -34.86
N GLY A 287 34.18 34.76 -34.89
CA GLY A 287 33.93 35.85 -35.81
C GLY A 287 34.75 37.12 -35.51
N ALA A 288 35.16 37.34 -34.26
CA ALA A 288 35.96 38.52 -33.85
C ALA A 288 37.45 38.35 -34.11
N THR A 289 37.96 37.14 -34.32
CA THR A 289 39.37 36.89 -34.65
C THR A 289 39.71 36.93 -36.14
N SER A 290 38.69 36.95 -37.01
CA SER A 290 38.90 36.94 -38.48
C SER A 290 38.59 38.26 -39.19
N GLN A 291 38.33 39.34 -38.48
CA GLN A 291 38.07 40.67 -39.07
C GLN A 291 38.93 41.77 -38.44
N VAL A 292 40.25 41.61 -38.50
CA VAL A 292 41.19 42.72 -38.57
C VAL A 292 41.75 42.74 -40.00
N GLU A 293 40.91 43.00 -40.97
CA GLU A 293 41.31 43.67 -42.21
C GLU A 293 40.03 44.01 -43.04
N SER A 294 39.94 45.28 -43.32
CA SER A 294 39.16 45.98 -44.33
C SER A 294 37.86 46.66 -43.93
N LYS A 295 38.04 47.98 -43.75
CA LYS A 295 37.25 49.12 -44.29
C LYS A 295 35.71 49.15 -44.21
N SER A 296 35.33 50.14 -43.41
CA SER A 296 34.26 51.14 -43.71
C SER A 296 33.05 50.73 -44.52
N SER A 297 31.87 50.68 -43.85
CA SER A 297 30.70 51.38 -44.38
C SER A 297 29.58 51.47 -43.32
N LYS A 298 29.01 52.62 -43.26
CA LYS A 298 27.92 53.14 -42.41
C LYS A 298 26.61 52.34 -42.45
N LYS A 299 25.89 52.51 -41.31
CA LYS A 299 24.43 52.49 -41.14
C LYS A 299 23.74 51.14 -41.14
N ASP A 300 23.22 50.69 -40.00
CA ASP A 300 21.82 50.75 -39.55
C ASP A 300 21.73 50.09 -38.16
N ALA A 301 21.88 50.92 -37.12
CA ALA A 301 21.55 50.50 -35.76
C ALA A 301 20.13 51.02 -35.46
N GLY A 302 19.17 50.16 -35.53
CA GLY A 302 17.85 50.57 -35.07
C GLY A 302 16.76 49.61 -35.53
N ASN A 303 16.65 48.41 -34.95
CA ASN A 303 15.35 47.74 -34.84
C ASN A 303 15.34 46.42 -34.01
N HIS A 304 16.45 46.00 -33.42
CA HIS A 304 16.44 44.74 -32.67
C HIS A 304 16.09 44.85 -31.17
N THR A 305 16.09 46.04 -30.62
CA THR A 305 15.80 46.28 -29.21
C THR A 305 14.33 45.99 -28.85
N TRP A 306 13.43 46.27 -29.77
CA TRP A 306 11.99 46.05 -29.56
C TRP A 306 11.57 44.58 -29.55
N VAL A 307 12.24 43.73 -30.30
CA VAL A 307 11.99 42.28 -30.35
C VAL A 307 12.36 41.64 -28.99
N TRP A 308 13.41 42.11 -28.36
CA TRP A 308 13.82 41.62 -27.04
C TRP A 308 12.89 42.10 -25.93
N VAL A 309 12.42 43.32 -25.97
CA VAL A 309 11.45 43.86 -25.00
C VAL A 309 10.13 43.13 -25.09
N LEU A 310 9.62 42.85 -26.32
CA LEU A 310 8.40 42.05 -26.52
C LEU A 310 8.59 40.60 -26.08
N GLY A 311 9.72 39.96 -26.38
CA GLY A 311 10.01 38.58 -25.96
C GLY A 311 10.05 38.40 -24.45
N THR A 312 10.71 39.33 -23.72
CA THR A 312 10.74 39.33 -22.24
C THR A 312 9.38 39.60 -21.61
N LEU A 313 8.58 40.44 -22.23
CA LEU A 313 7.22 40.76 -21.72
C LEU A 313 6.27 39.57 -21.87
N VAL A 314 6.34 38.83 -22.97
CA VAL A 314 5.58 37.59 -23.18
C VAL A 314 5.95 36.49 -22.18
N VAL A 315 7.26 36.35 -21.86
CA VAL A 315 7.72 35.38 -20.88
C VAL A 315 7.29 35.75 -19.45
N LEU A 316 7.33 37.05 -19.11
CA LEU A 316 6.86 37.53 -17.80
C LEU A 316 5.34 37.39 -17.63
N VAL A 317 4.57 37.64 -18.68
CA VAL A 317 3.11 37.44 -18.66
C VAL A 317 2.77 35.94 -18.55
N ALA A 318 3.47 35.06 -19.27
CA ALA A 318 3.29 33.62 -19.17
C ALA A 318 3.68 33.08 -17.77
N ALA A 319 4.77 33.56 -17.19
CA ALA A 319 5.19 33.18 -15.85
C ALA A 319 4.22 33.71 -14.76
N GLY A 320 3.71 34.93 -14.94
CA GLY A 320 2.73 35.52 -14.04
C GLY A 320 1.36 34.81 -14.08
N TYR A 321 0.96 34.31 -15.24
CA TYR A 321 -0.32 33.59 -15.40
C TYR A 321 -0.35 32.25 -14.65
N PHE A 322 0.81 31.63 -14.44
CA PHE A 322 0.90 30.35 -13.72
C PHE A 322 1.02 30.48 -12.19
N THR A 323 1.20 31.69 -11.66
CA THR A 323 1.39 31.91 -10.22
C THR A 323 0.29 32.71 -9.54
N LEU A 324 -0.72 33.17 -10.30
CA LEU A 324 -1.82 33.95 -9.76
C LEU A 324 -2.96 33.04 -9.25
N PRO A 325 -3.51 33.30 -8.06
CA PRO A 325 -4.73 32.65 -7.59
C PRO A 325 -5.91 32.89 -8.52
N GLU A 326 -6.84 31.93 -8.61
CA GLU A 326 -8.01 32.01 -9.54
C GLU A 326 -8.83 33.29 -9.43
N GLU A 327 -8.92 33.88 -8.25
CA GLU A 327 -9.64 35.14 -8.01
C GLU A 327 -9.01 36.34 -8.75
N GLN A 328 -7.72 36.36 -8.99
CA GLN A 328 -7.02 37.42 -9.70
C GLN A 328 -7.04 37.22 -11.22
N LEU A 329 -7.20 35.99 -11.69
CA LEU A 329 -7.37 35.68 -13.11
C LEU A 329 -8.72 36.18 -13.64
N ALA A 330 -9.77 36.10 -12.84
CA ALA A 330 -11.10 36.61 -13.20
C ALA A 330 -11.12 38.16 -13.33
N ALA A 331 -10.35 38.85 -12.51
CA ALA A 331 -10.23 40.32 -12.57
C ALA A 331 -9.48 40.78 -13.85
N LEU A 332 -8.46 40.04 -14.30
CA LEU A 332 -7.70 40.33 -15.53
C LEU A 332 -8.52 40.09 -16.81
N GLN A 333 -9.38 39.08 -16.83
CA GLN A 333 -10.27 38.83 -17.97
C GLN A 333 -11.32 39.88 -18.19
N GLY A 334 -11.67 40.66 -17.15
CA GLY A 334 -12.56 41.80 -17.24
C GLY A 334 -11.96 43.03 -17.94
N TRP A 335 -10.65 43.11 -18.08
CA TRP A 335 -9.95 44.26 -18.69
C TRP A 335 -9.71 44.07 -20.21
N PHE A 336 -9.93 42.87 -20.74
CA PHE A 336 -9.78 42.57 -22.17
C PHE A 336 -11.11 42.43 -22.93
N LYS A 337 -12.21 42.77 -22.30
CA LYS A 337 -13.50 42.99 -22.94
C LYS A 337 -13.82 44.49 -23.03
#